data_27818557cb595ea86c36115876b12ede
#
_entry.id   27818557cb595ea86c36115876b12ede
#
_cell.length_a   1.000
_cell.length_b   1.000
_cell.length_c   1.000
_cell.angle_alpha   90.00
_cell.angle_beta   90.00
_cell.angle_gamma   90.00
#
_symmetry.space_group_name_H-M   'P 1'
#
loop_
_entity.id
_entity.type
_entity.pdbx_description
1 polymer ?
#
loop_
_entity_poly.entity_id
_entity_poly.type
_entity_poly.pdbx_seq_one_letter_code
_entity_poly.pdbx_strand_id
1 'polypeptide(L)'
;MLYKEFEKNREDILENEFCMQSDASTLPITDCPSYTPICTIGICIQGNAKIRMDSQEYTIHPHDVFVFMPGLLVSVIETSPNFTTNYFTLSNTFFYDVIKTIRSFSPQFFSYMKSRFLYPLPEQEMQYFMNYYALLKSRSKLPKSFSREAIIALLRIIFLDLYNDFENYINHRNNTST
;
A
#
# COMPACT_ATOMS: atom_id res chain seq x y z
N MET A 1 -6.11 18.16 -20.05
CA MET A 1 -7.06 18.72 -19.06
C MET A 1 -7.32 17.79 -17.87
N LEU A 2 -6.94 16.53 -17.96
CA LEU A 2 -7.08 15.50 -16.87
C LEU A 2 -6.08 15.64 -15.71
N TYR A 3 -4.94 16.32 -15.91
CA TYR A 3 -3.89 16.47 -14.88
C TYR A 3 -4.26 17.44 -13.73
N LYS A 4 -5.17 18.39 -13.96
CA LYS A 4 -5.52 19.43 -12.97
C LYS A 4 -6.59 19.02 -11.94
N GLU A 5 -7.37 17.98 -12.19
CA GLU A 5 -8.35 17.46 -11.21
C GLU A 5 -7.73 16.50 -10.19
N PHE A 6 -6.59 15.92 -10.52
CA PHE A 6 -5.84 15.03 -9.63
C PHE A 6 -5.28 15.73 -8.36
N GLU A 7 -5.16 17.05 -8.37
CA GLU A 7 -4.54 17.79 -7.26
C GLU A 7 -5.50 18.14 -6.11
N LYS A 8 -6.81 18.01 -6.30
CA LYS A 8 -7.77 18.61 -5.36
C LYS A 8 -7.95 17.89 -4.03
N ASN A 9 -7.58 16.59 -3.94
CA ASN A 9 -7.70 15.76 -2.71
C ASN A 9 -6.37 15.12 -2.29
N ARG A 10 -5.27 15.51 -2.90
CA ARG A 10 -3.95 14.99 -2.61
C ARG A 10 -3.32 15.78 -1.47
N GLU A 11 -3.27 15.21 -0.29
CA GLU A 11 -2.42 15.74 0.78
C GLU A 11 -0.96 15.30 0.48
N ASP A 12 -0.23 16.14 -0.25
CA ASP A 12 1.21 15.96 -0.46
C ASP A 12 1.94 16.36 0.83
N ILE A 13 2.29 15.36 1.60
CA ILE A 13 2.80 15.54 2.95
C ILE A 13 4.30 15.81 2.95
N LEU A 14 5.05 15.19 2.04
CA LEU A 14 6.49 15.29 1.92
C LEU A 14 6.91 15.49 0.46
N GLU A 15 6.61 16.64 -0.14
CA GLU A 15 7.15 17.09 -1.44
C GLU A 15 7.33 15.96 -2.48
N ASN A 16 6.26 15.25 -2.81
CA ASN A 16 6.25 14.08 -3.70
C ASN A 16 6.90 12.79 -3.16
N GLU A 17 7.41 12.76 -1.93
CA GLU A 17 7.93 11.54 -1.32
C GLU A 17 6.83 10.67 -0.71
N PHE A 18 5.87 11.32 -0.03
CA PHE A 18 4.79 10.64 0.69
C PHE A 18 3.47 11.41 0.56
N CYS A 19 2.44 10.75 0.06
CA CYS A 19 1.12 11.34 -0.13
C CYS A 19 0.06 10.44 0.51
N MET A 20 -0.95 11.06 1.14
CA MET A 20 -2.11 10.38 1.68
C MET A 20 -3.36 10.77 0.91
N GLN A 21 -4.26 9.83 0.68
CA GLN A 21 -5.48 10.05 -0.08
C GLN A 21 -6.62 9.14 0.41
N SER A 22 -7.84 9.62 0.19
CA SER A 22 -9.06 8.89 0.52
C SER A 22 -10.02 8.70 -0.66
N ASP A 23 -9.59 9.08 -1.87
CA ASP A 23 -10.39 8.99 -3.08
C ASP A 23 -9.87 7.83 -3.96
N ALA A 24 -10.70 6.81 -4.13
CA ALA A 24 -10.36 5.63 -4.93
C ALA A 24 -10.06 5.97 -6.40
N SER A 25 -10.64 7.05 -6.93
CA SER A 25 -10.41 7.50 -8.33
C SER A 25 -8.99 8.00 -8.58
N THR A 26 -8.25 8.30 -7.50
CA THR A 26 -6.86 8.76 -7.57
C THR A 26 -5.83 7.65 -7.37
N LEU A 27 -6.27 6.39 -7.19
CA LEU A 27 -5.34 5.25 -7.15
C LEU A 27 -4.49 5.22 -8.42
N PRO A 28 -3.17 4.95 -8.31
CA PRO A 28 -2.26 4.91 -9.45
C PRO A 28 -2.42 3.64 -10.30
N ILE A 29 -3.66 3.21 -10.49
CA ILE A 29 -4.05 2.09 -11.35
C ILE A 29 -5.21 2.55 -12.25
N THR A 30 -5.18 2.15 -13.50
CA THR A 30 -6.14 2.55 -14.52
C THR A 30 -6.88 1.35 -15.11
N ASP A 31 -7.88 1.61 -15.94
CA ASP A 31 -8.58 0.59 -16.74
C ASP A 31 -7.68 -0.06 -17.81
N CYS A 32 -6.62 0.64 -18.23
CA CYS A 32 -5.60 0.09 -19.11
C CYS A 32 -4.49 -0.61 -18.33
N PRO A 33 -4.04 -1.81 -18.74
CA PRO A 33 -2.91 -2.49 -18.12
C PRO A 33 -1.68 -1.59 -18.10
N SER A 34 -1.16 -1.29 -16.93
CA SER A 34 0.02 -0.45 -16.73
C SER A 34 0.85 -0.93 -15.56
N TYR A 35 2.15 -0.63 -15.60
CA TYR A 35 3.01 -0.92 -14.46
C TYR A 35 2.80 0.11 -13.35
N THR A 36 2.64 -0.38 -12.12
CA THR A 36 2.58 0.49 -10.94
C THR A 36 3.88 1.29 -10.80
N PRO A 37 3.83 2.63 -10.75
CA PRO A 37 5.04 3.45 -10.73
C PRO A 37 5.66 3.58 -9.34
N ILE A 38 4.86 3.44 -8.29
CA ILE A 38 5.24 3.72 -6.90
C ILE A 38 4.61 2.71 -5.95
N CYS A 39 5.17 2.57 -4.76
CA CYS A 39 4.56 1.77 -3.70
C CYS A 39 3.27 2.43 -3.21
N THR A 40 2.18 1.67 -3.20
CA THR A 40 0.86 2.12 -2.73
C THR A 40 0.35 1.14 -1.68
N ILE A 41 0.01 1.64 -0.50
CA ILE A 41 -0.55 0.84 0.60
C ILE A 41 -1.88 1.47 1.00
N GLY A 42 -2.92 0.67 1.03
CA GLY A 42 -4.25 1.15 1.38
C GLY A 42 -5.18 0.06 1.88
N ILE A 43 -6.36 0.49 2.29
CA ILE A 43 -7.45 -0.37 2.75
C ILE A 43 -8.74 0.00 2.02
N CYS A 44 -9.49 -1.01 1.61
CA CYS A 44 -10.85 -0.83 1.12
C CYS A 44 -11.78 -0.59 2.31
N ILE A 45 -12.46 0.55 2.30
CA ILE A 45 -13.39 0.93 3.37
C ILE A 45 -14.79 0.41 3.03
N GLN A 46 -15.21 0.58 1.78
CA GLN A 46 -16.56 0.25 1.33
C GLN A 46 -16.55 -0.12 -0.15
N GLY A 47 -17.54 -0.93 -0.55
CA GLY A 47 -17.64 -1.37 -1.92
C GLY A 47 -16.61 -2.43 -2.29
N ASN A 48 -16.43 -2.64 -3.57
CA ASN A 48 -15.42 -3.57 -4.08
C ASN A 48 -14.84 -3.08 -5.42
N ALA A 49 -13.66 -3.60 -5.73
CA ALA A 49 -13.02 -3.40 -7.02
C ALA A 49 -12.51 -4.73 -7.58
N LYS A 50 -12.79 -4.98 -8.84
CA LYS A 50 -12.20 -6.10 -9.58
C LYS A 50 -11.00 -5.61 -10.37
N ILE A 51 -9.86 -6.21 -10.10
CA ILE A 51 -8.60 -5.86 -10.74
C ILE A 51 -8.02 -7.07 -11.47
N ARG A 52 -7.22 -6.81 -12.50
CA ARG A 52 -6.40 -7.82 -13.15
C ARG A 52 -4.94 -7.54 -12.84
N MET A 53 -4.23 -8.56 -12.37
CA MET A 53 -2.81 -8.51 -12.10
C MET A 53 -2.14 -9.72 -12.76
N ASP A 54 -1.16 -9.45 -13.62
CA ASP A 54 -0.41 -10.50 -14.35
C ASP A 54 -1.31 -11.58 -14.98
N SER A 55 -2.40 -11.23 -15.60
CA SER A 55 -3.37 -12.14 -16.25
C SER A 55 -4.36 -12.85 -15.32
N GLN A 56 -4.28 -12.64 -14.01
CA GLN A 56 -5.25 -13.18 -13.04
C GLN A 56 -6.16 -12.07 -12.53
N GLU A 57 -7.43 -12.44 -12.26
CA GLU A 57 -8.41 -11.51 -11.72
C GLU A 57 -8.55 -11.69 -10.22
N TYR A 58 -8.62 -10.56 -9.52
CA TYR A 58 -8.79 -10.49 -8.08
C TYR A 58 -9.88 -9.50 -7.74
N THR A 59 -10.56 -9.74 -6.63
CA THR A 59 -11.54 -8.78 -6.10
C THR A 59 -11.04 -8.25 -4.77
N ILE A 60 -10.99 -6.93 -4.66
CA ILE A 60 -10.73 -6.21 -3.42
C ILE A 60 -12.07 -6.02 -2.73
N HIS A 61 -12.21 -6.50 -1.52
CA HIS A 61 -13.41 -6.41 -0.69
C HIS A 61 -13.21 -5.40 0.45
N PRO A 62 -14.30 -4.96 1.13
CA PRO A 62 -14.17 -4.19 2.35
C PRO A 62 -13.26 -4.90 3.37
N HIS A 63 -12.40 -4.13 4.02
CA HIS A 63 -11.39 -4.54 4.98
C HIS A 63 -10.14 -5.23 4.38
N ASP A 64 -10.08 -5.40 3.06
CA ASP A 64 -8.83 -5.84 2.43
C ASP A 64 -7.81 -4.70 2.45
N VAL A 65 -6.63 -4.97 3.00
CA VAL A 65 -5.44 -4.15 2.81
C VAL A 65 -4.77 -4.58 1.51
N PHE A 66 -4.41 -3.62 0.69
CA PHE A 66 -3.66 -3.85 -0.53
C PHE A 66 -2.29 -3.18 -0.48
N VAL A 67 -1.28 -3.87 -1.00
CA VAL A 67 0.10 -3.40 -1.10
C VAL A 67 0.57 -3.57 -2.54
N PHE A 68 0.52 -2.51 -3.31
CA PHE A 68 1.01 -2.53 -4.68
C PHE A 68 2.46 -2.06 -4.70
N MET A 69 3.36 -3.01 -4.96
CA MET A 69 4.77 -2.71 -5.16
C MET A 69 5.02 -2.10 -6.55
N PRO A 70 6.08 -1.28 -6.73
CA PRO A 70 6.46 -0.81 -8.05
C PRO A 70 6.71 -1.96 -9.04
N GLY A 71 6.29 -1.77 -10.29
CA GLY A 71 6.50 -2.72 -11.37
C GLY A 71 5.53 -3.90 -11.43
N LEU A 72 4.38 -3.83 -10.74
CA LEU A 72 3.26 -4.76 -10.95
C LEU A 72 2.44 -4.34 -12.16
N LEU A 73 2.14 -5.27 -13.06
CA LEU A 73 1.25 -5.02 -14.19
C LEU A 73 -0.19 -5.18 -13.70
N VAL A 74 -0.90 -4.07 -13.59
CA VAL A 74 -2.26 -4.05 -13.04
C VAL A 74 -3.21 -3.21 -13.88
N SER A 75 -4.48 -3.60 -13.90
CA SER A 75 -5.58 -2.80 -14.43
C SER A 75 -6.83 -2.97 -13.59
N VAL A 76 -7.65 -1.93 -13.53
CA VAL A 76 -9.00 -2.00 -12.96
C VAL A 76 -9.95 -2.53 -14.02
N ILE A 77 -10.73 -3.54 -13.68
CA ILE A 77 -11.78 -4.09 -14.56
C ILE A 77 -13.09 -3.37 -14.28
N GLU A 78 -13.48 -3.29 -13.02
CA GLU A 78 -14.70 -2.62 -12.58
C GLU A 78 -14.63 -2.24 -11.11
N THR A 79 -15.39 -1.25 -10.71
CA THR A 79 -15.57 -0.85 -9.32
C THR A 79 -17.05 -0.70 -9.02
N SER A 80 -17.47 -1.06 -7.80
CA SER A 80 -18.82 -0.71 -7.35
C SER A 80 -18.97 0.81 -7.19
N PRO A 81 -20.16 1.38 -7.36
CA PRO A 81 -20.38 2.83 -7.26
C PRO A 81 -19.98 3.44 -5.90
N ASN A 82 -20.00 2.62 -4.85
CA ASN A 82 -19.64 3.00 -3.48
C ASN A 82 -18.20 2.60 -3.10
N PHE A 83 -17.35 2.25 -4.06
CA PHE A 83 -15.98 1.86 -3.78
C PHE A 83 -15.19 3.04 -3.20
N THR A 84 -14.75 2.90 -1.97
CA THR A 84 -13.94 3.88 -1.24
C THR A 84 -12.74 3.24 -0.57
N THR A 85 -11.63 3.96 -0.57
CA THR A 85 -10.36 3.50 0.00
C THR A 85 -9.70 4.61 0.80
N ASN A 86 -8.91 4.23 1.79
CA ASN A 86 -7.88 5.09 2.38
C ASN A 86 -6.52 4.51 2.01
N TYR A 87 -5.65 5.30 1.41
CA TYR A 87 -4.34 4.83 1.00
C TYR A 87 -3.27 5.91 1.09
N PHE A 88 -2.03 5.49 1.03
CA PHE A 88 -0.88 6.37 0.89
C PHE A 88 0.09 5.80 -0.14
N THR A 89 0.87 6.69 -0.70
CA THR A 89 1.88 6.36 -1.71
C THR A 89 3.26 6.82 -1.26
N LEU A 90 4.27 6.03 -1.61
CA LEU A 90 5.67 6.33 -1.36
C LEU A 90 6.43 6.39 -2.68
N SER A 91 7.20 7.47 -2.89
CA SER A 91 8.16 7.49 -3.99
C SER A 91 9.17 6.36 -3.84
N ASN A 92 9.80 5.95 -4.94
CA ASN A 92 10.81 4.89 -4.91
C ASN A 92 12.00 5.24 -4.01
N THR A 93 12.43 6.50 -4.01
CA THR A 93 13.52 6.98 -3.13
C THR A 93 13.10 6.92 -1.68
N PHE A 94 11.91 7.39 -1.35
CA PHE A 94 11.40 7.37 0.02
C PHE A 94 11.15 5.95 0.52
N PHE A 95 10.58 5.09 -0.32
CA PHE A 95 10.45 3.66 -0.02
C PHE A 95 11.80 3.03 0.33
N TYR A 96 12.85 3.32 -0.47
CA TYR A 96 14.18 2.83 -0.18
C TYR A 96 14.72 3.35 1.15
N ASP A 97 14.50 4.63 1.48
CA ASP A 97 14.90 5.22 2.77
C ASP A 97 14.22 4.55 3.97
N VAL A 98 12.96 4.14 3.80
CA VAL A 98 12.24 3.40 4.85
C VAL A 98 12.84 2.02 5.06
N ILE A 99 13.08 1.28 3.98
CA ILE A 99 13.46 -0.14 4.06
C ILE A 99 14.95 -0.37 4.32
N LYS A 100 15.85 0.53 3.91
CA LYS A 100 17.31 0.35 4.04
C LYS A 100 17.80 0.13 5.47
N THR A 101 16.99 0.52 6.45
CA THR A 101 17.30 0.36 7.87
C THR A 101 16.70 -0.93 8.47
N ILE A 102 15.89 -1.67 7.70
CA ILE A 102 15.34 -2.95 8.09
C ILE A 102 16.31 -4.03 7.64
N ARG A 103 16.81 -4.85 8.57
CA ARG A 103 17.72 -5.95 8.26
C ARG A 103 17.03 -6.95 7.33
N SER A 104 17.77 -7.44 6.34
CA SER A 104 17.42 -8.64 5.55
C SER A 104 16.33 -8.45 4.49
N PHE A 105 16.25 -7.30 3.82
CA PHE A 105 15.48 -7.19 2.60
C PHE A 105 16.12 -8.05 1.49
N SER A 106 15.67 -9.28 1.42
CA SER A 106 16.13 -10.22 0.38
C SER A 106 15.32 -10.07 -0.91
N PRO A 107 15.84 -10.46 -2.07
CA PRO A 107 15.07 -10.55 -3.30
C PRO A 107 13.82 -11.43 -3.16
N GLN A 108 13.88 -12.47 -2.32
CA GLN A 108 12.75 -13.34 -2.02
C GLN A 108 11.62 -12.61 -1.31
N PHE A 109 11.92 -11.69 -0.40
CA PHE A 109 10.92 -10.85 0.26
C PHE A 109 10.21 -9.93 -0.73
N PHE A 110 10.93 -9.32 -1.66
CA PHE A 110 10.31 -8.50 -2.71
C PHE A 110 9.41 -9.33 -3.62
N SER A 111 9.83 -10.53 -4.02
CA SER A 111 8.99 -11.46 -4.78
C SER A 111 7.74 -11.84 -4.01
N TYR A 112 7.87 -12.12 -2.72
CA TYR A 112 6.74 -12.40 -1.84
C TYR A 112 5.74 -11.25 -1.80
N MET A 113 6.20 -10.01 -1.57
CA MET A 113 5.33 -8.84 -1.54
C MET A 113 4.63 -8.56 -2.87
N LYS A 114 5.28 -8.87 -4.00
CA LYS A 114 4.67 -8.76 -5.32
C LYS A 114 3.60 -9.81 -5.57
N SER A 115 3.77 -11.02 -5.06
CA SER A 115 2.81 -12.11 -5.22
C SER A 115 1.65 -12.04 -4.23
N ARG A 116 1.88 -11.52 -3.02
CA ARG A 116 0.88 -11.39 -1.96
C ARG A 116 0.59 -9.91 -1.69
N PHE A 117 -0.27 -9.35 -2.48
CA PHE A 117 -0.62 -7.92 -2.46
C PHE A 117 -1.97 -7.62 -1.81
N LEU A 118 -2.79 -8.64 -1.47
CA LEU A 118 -4.05 -8.50 -0.75
C LEU A 118 -3.97 -9.23 0.59
N TYR A 119 -4.37 -8.54 1.64
CA TYR A 119 -4.39 -9.01 3.01
C TYR A 119 -5.79 -8.76 3.61
N PRO A 120 -6.70 -9.74 3.58
CA PRO A 120 -7.98 -9.64 4.23
C PRO A 120 -7.78 -9.48 5.75
N LEU A 121 -8.29 -8.39 6.32
CA LEU A 121 -8.20 -8.15 7.76
C LEU A 121 -9.50 -8.52 8.46
N PRO A 122 -9.43 -9.20 9.61
CA PRO A 122 -10.55 -9.25 10.54
C PRO A 122 -10.99 -7.85 10.97
N GLU A 123 -12.27 -7.68 11.28
CA GLU A 123 -12.83 -6.37 11.63
C GLU A 123 -12.06 -5.66 12.76
N GLN A 124 -11.56 -6.43 13.73
CA GLN A 124 -10.75 -5.87 14.82
C GLN A 124 -9.41 -5.31 14.34
N GLU A 125 -8.77 -5.97 13.37
CA GLU A 125 -7.48 -5.52 12.81
C GLU A 125 -7.67 -4.34 11.85
N MET A 126 -8.83 -4.22 11.21
CA MET A 126 -9.18 -3.04 10.43
C MET A 126 -9.07 -1.76 11.26
N GLN A 127 -9.55 -1.80 12.51
CA GLN A 127 -9.48 -0.63 13.40
C GLN A 127 -8.02 -0.23 13.69
N TYR A 128 -7.12 -1.19 13.83
CA TYR A 128 -5.70 -0.90 14.00
C TYR A 128 -5.11 -0.21 12.78
N PHE A 129 -5.44 -0.67 11.58
CA PHE A 129 -5.00 -0.01 10.36
C PHE A 129 -5.53 1.42 10.25
N MET A 130 -6.79 1.66 10.57
CA MET A 130 -7.40 2.99 10.55
C MET A 130 -6.76 3.93 11.58
N ASN A 131 -6.48 3.45 12.78
CA ASN A 131 -5.76 4.21 13.80
C ASN A 131 -4.33 4.54 13.34
N TYR A 132 -3.67 3.61 12.68
CA TYR A 132 -2.35 3.79 12.11
C TYR A 132 -2.36 4.85 10.99
N TYR A 133 -3.35 4.79 10.11
CA TYR A 133 -3.56 5.79 9.06
C TYR A 133 -3.78 7.19 9.65
N ALA A 134 -4.62 7.29 10.68
CA ALA A 134 -4.87 8.54 11.40
C ALA A 134 -3.59 9.08 12.08
N LEU A 135 -2.76 8.20 12.64
CA LEU A 135 -1.48 8.58 13.25
C LEU A 135 -0.51 9.12 12.20
N LEU A 136 -0.36 8.48 11.06
CA LEU A 136 0.42 9.00 9.92
C LEU A 136 -0.04 10.39 9.52
N LYS A 137 -1.35 10.58 9.38
CA LYS A 137 -1.95 11.88 9.04
C LYS A 137 -1.66 12.94 10.09
N SER A 138 -1.71 12.60 11.38
CA SER A 138 -1.42 13.53 12.47
C SER A 138 0.05 13.99 12.47
N ARG A 139 0.98 13.08 12.14
CA ARG A 139 2.41 13.38 12.10
C ARG A 139 2.83 14.22 10.91
N SER A 140 2.04 14.23 9.86
CA SER A 140 2.25 15.09 8.70
C SER A 140 2.15 16.59 9.02
N LYS A 141 1.50 16.95 10.12
CA LYS A 141 1.32 18.34 10.58
C LYS A 141 2.53 18.88 11.36
N LEU A 142 3.52 18.07 11.66
CA LEU A 142 4.76 18.50 12.31
C LEU A 142 5.65 19.30 11.34
N PRO A 143 6.65 20.09 11.83
CA PRO A 143 7.66 20.67 10.97
C PRO A 143 8.33 19.59 10.09
N LYS A 144 8.65 19.92 8.83
CA LYS A 144 9.06 18.96 7.78
C LYS A 144 10.11 17.93 8.24
N SER A 145 11.15 18.33 8.93
CA SER A 145 12.21 17.43 9.40
C SER A 145 11.70 16.39 10.39
N PHE A 146 10.90 16.80 11.36
CA PHE A 146 10.30 15.89 12.34
C PHE A 146 9.20 15.02 11.72
N SER A 147 8.42 15.59 10.80
CA SER A 147 7.40 14.87 10.06
C SER A 147 8.00 13.70 9.28
N ARG A 148 9.07 13.95 8.53
CA ARG A 148 9.74 12.93 7.72
C ARG A 148 10.25 11.78 8.58
N GLU A 149 10.95 12.06 9.67
CA GLU A 149 11.47 11.05 10.60
C GLU A 149 10.33 10.25 11.27
N ALA A 150 9.28 10.92 11.71
CA ALA A 150 8.11 10.26 12.32
C ALA A 150 7.41 9.33 11.33
N ILE A 151 7.21 9.76 10.08
CA ILE A 151 6.57 8.95 9.03
C ILE A 151 7.45 7.75 8.69
N ILE A 152 8.77 7.92 8.53
CA ILE A 152 9.69 6.80 8.30
C ILE A 152 9.59 5.78 9.44
N ALA A 153 9.60 6.23 10.70
CA ALA A 153 9.50 5.33 11.85
C ALA A 153 8.18 4.54 11.85
N LEU A 154 7.07 5.19 11.53
CA LEU A 154 5.76 4.54 11.44
C LEU A 154 5.70 3.55 10.27
N LEU A 155 6.17 3.92 9.09
CA LEU A 155 6.16 3.04 7.91
C LEU A 155 7.04 1.80 8.12
N ARG A 156 8.14 1.92 8.86
CA ARG A 156 8.99 0.77 9.23
C ARG A 156 8.23 -0.31 9.98
N ILE A 157 7.26 0.07 10.82
CA ILE A 157 6.43 -0.91 11.53
C ILE A 157 5.64 -1.76 10.53
N ILE A 158 5.00 -1.16 9.53
CA ILE A 158 4.27 -1.90 8.49
C ILE A 158 5.18 -2.89 7.76
N PHE A 159 6.36 -2.45 7.34
CA PHE A 159 7.27 -3.33 6.61
C PHE A 159 7.86 -4.43 7.49
N LEU A 160 8.04 -4.18 8.78
CA LEU A 160 8.43 -5.21 9.73
C LEU A 160 7.33 -6.27 9.91
N ASP A 161 6.07 -5.85 9.97
CA ASP A 161 4.94 -6.80 10.03
C ASP A 161 4.84 -7.64 8.76
N LEU A 162 5.00 -7.02 7.58
CA LEU A 162 5.05 -7.72 6.30
C LEU A 162 6.24 -8.69 6.23
N TYR A 163 7.38 -8.32 6.80
CA TYR A 163 8.55 -9.19 6.86
C TYR A 163 8.32 -10.39 7.78
N ASN A 164 7.69 -10.18 8.92
CA ASN A 164 7.31 -11.26 9.84
C ASN A 164 6.35 -12.26 9.16
N ASP A 165 5.39 -11.76 8.39
CA ASP A 165 4.50 -12.60 7.57
C ASP A 165 5.28 -13.45 6.55
N PHE A 166 6.27 -12.87 5.91
CA PHE A 166 7.16 -13.56 4.99
C PHE A 166 7.95 -14.68 5.68
N GLU A 167 8.55 -14.43 6.84
CA GLU A 167 9.27 -15.44 7.59
C GLU A 167 8.36 -16.61 7.99
N ASN A 168 7.14 -16.32 8.44
CA ASN A 168 6.16 -17.36 8.75
C ASN A 168 5.80 -18.19 7.52
N TYR A 169 5.61 -17.55 6.37
CA TYR A 169 5.35 -18.22 5.10
C TYR A 169 6.48 -19.17 4.70
N ILE A 170 7.74 -18.75 4.79
CA ILE A 170 8.91 -19.57 4.46
C ILE A 170 9.03 -20.75 5.44
N ASN A 171 8.85 -20.53 6.73
CA ASN A 171 8.93 -21.59 7.74
C ASN A 171 7.85 -22.66 7.54
N HIS A 172 6.63 -22.27 7.22
CA HIS A 172 5.57 -23.23 6.90
C HIS A 172 5.87 -24.05 5.65
N ARG A 173 6.42 -23.44 4.61
CA ARG A 173 6.81 -24.15 3.38
C ARG A 173 7.89 -25.19 3.63
N ASN A 174 8.89 -24.87 4.44
CA ASN A 174 9.98 -25.78 4.76
C ASN A 174 9.50 -26.98 5.60
N ASN A 175 8.51 -26.78 6.48
CA ASN A 175 7.95 -27.85 7.33
C ASN A 175 6.96 -28.77 6.58
N THR A 176 6.42 -28.36 5.44
CA THR A 176 5.52 -29.19 4.61
C THR A 176 6.25 -29.96 3.51
N SER A 177 7.56 -29.72 3.35
CA SER A 177 8.42 -30.40 2.35
C SER A 177 9.24 -31.55 2.93
N THR A 178 8.98 -31.97 4.18
CA THR A 178 9.47 -33.15 4.84
C THR A 178 8.35 -34.17 5.01
#